data_3bd887c2eec6a6b992787e03d7866a3c
#
_entry.id   3bd887c2eec6a6b992787e03d7866a3c
#
_cell.length_a   1.000
_cell.length_b   1.000
_cell.length_c   1.000
_cell.angle_alpha   90.00
_cell.angle_beta   90.00
_cell.angle_gamma   90.00
#
_symmetry.space_group_name_H-M   'P 1'
#
loop_
_entity.id
_entity.type
_entity.pdbx_description
1 polymer ?
#
loop_
_entity_poly.entity_id
_entity_poly.type
_entity_poly.pdbx_seq_one_letter_code
_entity_poly.pdbx_strand_id
1 'polypeptide(L)'
;MENPWFTFSLPDFSYAFLSVLLEGVPFILIGTLLSGIIDEFLPSRVMVRFLPRNAFLGICLSGAMGLVFPMCECGVVPVIRRLINKGLPVSNAVAYMLGAPIVNPIVLVSTYVAFRGQNPLEFTLSRLGVGYLVAVIVALAVHHLPQHLILRRGVFSEVSASSNTSVAERLSVRAGNALRVAVADFLDVMVFFVLGVMVSALFSTSLNQELIMPLALNDWIATFSLMVFAGILSLCSTSDAFIAATLISFPSVAKLAFLVFGPMFDLKLLFIYGAVFRKRFVAGLGVGLFLLIGMICVRLRILGL
;
A
#
# COMPACT_ATOMS: atom_id res chain seq x y z
N MET A 1 -26.57 28.37 -12.25
CA MET A 1 -25.36 28.67 -11.46
C MET A 1 -24.68 27.33 -11.19
N GLU A 2 -23.86 26.88 -12.12
CA GLU A 2 -23.04 25.69 -11.92
C GLU A 2 -21.95 26.07 -10.91
N ASN A 3 -21.89 25.32 -9.82
CA ASN A 3 -20.86 25.53 -8.81
C ASN A 3 -19.49 25.24 -9.44
N PRO A 4 -18.56 26.20 -9.56
CA PRO A 4 -17.28 25.97 -10.20
C PRO A 4 -16.37 24.96 -9.47
N TRP A 5 -16.83 24.49 -8.30
CA TRP A 5 -16.11 23.61 -7.40
C TRP A 5 -16.44 22.12 -7.61
N PHE A 6 -17.58 21.80 -8.22
CA PHE A 6 -18.09 20.44 -8.37
C PHE A 6 -18.72 20.24 -9.75
N THR A 7 -18.02 19.58 -10.65
CA THR A 7 -18.55 19.14 -11.95
C THR A 7 -18.56 17.63 -11.96
N PHE A 8 -19.68 17.00 -11.56
CA PHE A 8 -19.81 15.56 -11.65
C PHE A 8 -20.19 15.14 -13.07
N SER A 9 -19.34 14.34 -13.69
CA SER A 9 -19.56 13.72 -15.00
C SER A 9 -19.65 12.20 -14.81
N LEU A 10 -20.83 11.63 -15.13
CA LEU A 10 -21.03 10.18 -15.04
C LEU A 10 -20.07 9.37 -15.94
N PRO A 11 -19.77 9.80 -17.19
CA PRO A 11 -18.75 9.14 -18.01
C PRO A 11 -17.38 9.14 -17.35
N ASP A 12 -16.90 10.28 -16.83
CA ASP A 12 -15.58 10.37 -16.21
C ASP A 12 -15.50 9.51 -14.95
N PHE A 13 -16.57 9.50 -14.13
CA PHE A 13 -16.67 8.58 -12.99
C PHE A 13 -16.57 7.12 -13.44
N SER A 14 -17.29 6.73 -14.49
CA SER A 14 -17.28 5.35 -14.98
C SER A 14 -15.91 4.95 -15.50
N TYR A 15 -15.24 5.84 -16.23
CA TYR A 15 -13.86 5.61 -16.71
C TYR A 15 -12.87 5.49 -15.56
N ALA A 16 -12.90 6.40 -14.59
CA ALA A 16 -12.02 6.37 -13.43
C ALA A 16 -12.25 5.10 -12.59
N PHE A 17 -13.51 4.77 -12.32
CA PHE A 17 -13.90 3.57 -11.57
C PHE A 17 -13.43 2.29 -12.26
N LEU A 18 -13.74 2.12 -13.55
CA LEU A 18 -13.38 0.92 -14.30
C LEU A 18 -11.86 0.78 -14.48
N SER A 19 -11.16 1.89 -14.71
CA SER A 19 -9.70 1.88 -14.86
C SER A 19 -9.02 1.32 -13.61
N VAL A 20 -9.34 1.87 -12.43
CA VAL A 20 -8.74 1.42 -11.16
C VAL A 20 -9.20 -0.01 -10.80
N LEU A 21 -10.46 -0.34 -11.10
CA LEU A 21 -11.00 -1.68 -10.86
C LEU A 21 -10.28 -2.74 -11.69
N LEU A 22 -10.17 -2.52 -13.00
CA LEU A 22 -9.52 -3.46 -13.92
C LEU A 22 -8.02 -3.59 -13.67
N GLU A 23 -7.35 -2.53 -13.23
CA GLU A 23 -5.95 -2.56 -12.82
C GLU A 23 -5.76 -3.37 -11.52
N GLY A 24 -6.62 -3.17 -10.51
CA GLY A 24 -6.45 -3.78 -9.18
C GLY A 24 -6.87 -5.24 -9.08
N VAL A 25 -7.93 -5.67 -9.79
CA VAL A 25 -8.49 -7.03 -9.70
C VAL A 25 -7.47 -8.13 -9.95
N PRO A 26 -6.66 -8.11 -11.03
CA PRO A 26 -5.67 -9.17 -11.28
C PRO A 26 -4.61 -9.26 -10.19
N PHE A 27 -4.19 -8.13 -9.63
CA PHE A 27 -3.20 -8.13 -8.54
C PHE A 27 -3.79 -8.64 -7.21
N ILE A 28 -5.05 -8.32 -6.91
CA ILE A 28 -5.74 -8.89 -5.75
C ILE A 28 -5.89 -10.40 -5.94
N LEU A 29 -6.24 -10.86 -7.14
CA LEU A 29 -6.37 -12.28 -7.45
C LEU A 29 -5.04 -13.02 -7.23
N ILE A 30 -3.94 -12.49 -7.74
CA ILE A 30 -2.59 -13.05 -7.52
C ILE A 30 -2.26 -13.07 -6.02
N GLY A 31 -2.54 -11.99 -5.30
CA GLY A 31 -2.32 -11.89 -3.86
C GLY A 31 -3.12 -12.91 -3.06
N THR A 32 -4.38 -13.12 -3.40
CA THR A 32 -5.24 -14.11 -2.72
C THR A 32 -4.89 -15.55 -3.08
N LEU A 33 -4.47 -15.82 -4.31
CA LEU A 33 -3.92 -17.13 -4.69
C LEU A 33 -2.66 -17.43 -3.89
N LEU A 34 -1.74 -16.48 -3.80
CA LEU A 34 -0.54 -16.63 -2.97
C LEU A 34 -0.89 -16.79 -1.49
N SER A 35 -1.89 -16.06 -0.98
CA SER A 35 -2.43 -16.21 0.37
C SER A 35 -2.90 -17.64 0.63
N GLY A 36 -3.67 -18.24 -0.28
CA GLY A 36 -4.14 -19.62 -0.19
C GLY A 36 -2.99 -20.63 -0.19
N ILE A 37 -1.99 -20.42 -1.05
CA ILE A 37 -0.77 -21.27 -1.10
C ILE A 37 0.00 -21.16 0.22
N ILE A 38 0.20 -19.96 0.74
CA ILE A 38 0.86 -19.75 2.04
C ILE A 38 0.10 -20.45 3.16
N ASP A 39 -1.23 -20.36 3.16
CA ASP A 39 -2.03 -20.98 4.20
C ASP A 39 -1.87 -22.50 4.22
N GLU A 40 -1.89 -23.14 3.06
CA GLU A 40 -1.85 -24.60 2.95
C GLU A 40 -0.42 -25.19 2.99
N PHE A 41 0.54 -24.53 2.34
CA PHE A 41 1.87 -25.09 2.12
C PHE A 41 2.95 -24.54 3.06
N LEU A 42 2.74 -23.37 3.68
CA LEU A 42 3.74 -22.80 4.58
C LEU A 42 3.46 -23.16 6.05
N PRO A 43 4.21 -24.08 6.66
CA PRO A 43 4.04 -24.38 8.06
C PRO A 43 4.55 -23.24 8.95
N SER A 44 3.84 -22.96 10.03
CA SER A 44 4.19 -21.88 10.99
C SER A 44 5.62 -22.00 11.53
N ARG A 45 6.14 -23.24 11.65
CA ARG A 45 7.53 -23.50 12.12
C ARG A 45 8.59 -22.93 11.18
N VAL A 46 8.34 -22.94 9.87
CA VAL A 46 9.25 -22.40 8.86
C VAL A 46 9.29 -20.88 8.97
N MET A 47 8.14 -20.25 9.16
CA MET A 47 8.03 -18.80 9.32
C MET A 47 8.90 -18.29 10.47
N VAL A 48 8.77 -18.92 11.65
CA VAL A 48 9.54 -18.54 12.85
C VAL A 48 11.04 -18.76 12.67
N ARG A 49 11.46 -19.77 11.87
CA ARG A 49 12.87 -20.09 11.62
C ARG A 49 13.54 -19.12 10.64
N PHE A 50 12.80 -18.60 9.67
CA PHE A 50 13.33 -17.63 8.69
C PHE A 50 13.42 -16.21 9.25
N LEU A 51 12.72 -15.89 10.34
CA LEU A 51 12.82 -14.58 10.96
C LEU A 51 14.12 -14.46 11.77
N PRO A 52 14.91 -13.41 11.52
CA PRO A 52 16.05 -13.09 12.36
C PRO A 52 15.62 -12.86 13.82
N ARG A 53 16.42 -13.33 14.78
CA ARG A 53 16.18 -13.09 16.20
C ARG A 53 16.16 -11.61 16.58
N ASN A 54 16.88 -10.78 15.82
CA ASN A 54 16.90 -9.33 15.99
C ASN A 54 15.67 -8.72 15.33
N ALA A 55 14.79 -8.09 16.10
CA ALA A 55 13.57 -7.45 15.59
C ALA A 55 13.87 -6.40 14.49
N PHE A 56 14.93 -5.61 14.66
CA PHE A 56 15.33 -4.62 13.67
C PHE A 56 15.69 -5.25 12.31
N LEU A 57 16.55 -6.28 12.31
CA LEU A 57 16.91 -7.02 11.09
C LEU A 57 15.69 -7.69 10.45
N GLY A 58 14.78 -8.24 11.27
CA GLY A 58 13.54 -8.82 10.80
C GLY A 58 12.65 -7.79 10.08
N ILE A 59 12.51 -6.60 10.64
CA ILE A 59 11.74 -5.49 10.06
C ILE A 59 12.38 -5.04 8.74
N CYS A 60 13.70 -4.80 8.72
CA CYS A 60 14.41 -4.42 7.49
C CYS A 60 14.26 -5.48 6.40
N LEU A 61 14.48 -6.76 6.73
CA LEU A 61 14.34 -7.84 5.76
C LEU A 61 12.90 -7.94 5.22
N SER A 62 11.90 -7.81 6.11
CA SER A 62 10.49 -7.85 5.72
C SER A 62 10.14 -6.68 4.78
N GLY A 63 10.61 -5.46 5.06
CA GLY A 63 10.41 -4.30 4.18
C GLY A 63 11.06 -4.48 2.80
N ALA A 64 12.19 -5.19 2.72
CA ALA A 64 12.88 -5.49 1.46
C ALA A 64 12.27 -6.67 0.68
N MET A 65 11.35 -7.44 1.28
CA MET A 65 10.72 -8.60 0.60
C MET A 65 9.94 -8.23 -0.67
N GLY A 66 9.55 -6.98 -0.84
CA GLY A 66 8.96 -6.47 -2.08
C GLY A 66 9.84 -6.66 -3.33
N LEU A 67 11.16 -6.81 -3.15
CA LEU A 67 12.09 -7.13 -4.24
C LEU A 67 11.90 -8.56 -4.75
N VAL A 68 11.61 -9.51 -3.86
CA VAL A 68 11.46 -10.94 -4.18
C VAL A 68 10.02 -11.27 -4.57
N PHE A 69 9.07 -10.66 -3.87
CA PHE A 69 7.63 -10.80 -4.13
C PHE A 69 7.06 -9.43 -4.54
N PRO A 70 7.21 -9.05 -5.81
CA PRO A 70 6.75 -7.76 -6.30
C PRO A 70 5.22 -7.73 -6.35
N MET A 71 4.63 -7.20 -5.30
CA MET A 71 3.18 -7.03 -5.20
C MET A 71 2.80 -5.55 -5.16
N CYS A 72 1.61 -5.24 -5.69
CA CYS A 72 1.02 -3.93 -5.50
C CYS A 72 0.45 -3.81 -4.07
N GLU A 73 0.15 -2.59 -3.68
CA GLU A 73 -0.42 -2.24 -2.38
C GLU A 73 -1.74 -2.98 -2.06
N CYS A 74 -2.56 -3.29 -3.08
CA CYS A 74 -3.83 -3.99 -2.87
C CYS A 74 -3.65 -5.50 -2.66
N GLY A 75 -2.71 -6.12 -3.38
CA GLY A 75 -2.46 -7.56 -3.33
C GLY A 75 -1.70 -8.00 -2.09
N VAL A 76 -0.95 -7.10 -1.45
CA VAL A 76 -0.15 -7.44 -0.27
C VAL A 76 -1.01 -7.71 0.98
N VAL A 77 -2.20 -7.11 1.08
CA VAL A 77 -3.04 -7.17 2.29
C VAL A 77 -3.55 -8.57 2.63
N PRO A 78 -4.12 -9.37 1.70
CA PRO A 78 -4.49 -10.76 2.00
C PRO A 78 -3.27 -11.61 2.39
N VAL A 79 -2.12 -11.38 1.77
CA VAL A 79 -0.87 -12.09 2.09
C VAL A 79 -0.44 -11.81 3.53
N ILE A 80 -0.38 -10.55 3.96
CA ILE A 80 0.02 -10.21 5.34
C ILE A 80 -0.97 -10.75 6.37
N ARG A 81 -2.27 -10.76 6.06
CA ARG A 81 -3.29 -11.37 6.93
C ARG A 81 -2.93 -12.82 7.24
N ARG A 82 -2.58 -13.63 6.22
CA ARG A 82 -2.20 -15.03 6.39
C ARG A 82 -0.83 -15.18 7.06
N LEU A 83 0.13 -14.36 6.73
CA LEU A 83 1.44 -14.38 7.36
C LEU A 83 1.35 -14.07 8.88
N ILE A 84 0.52 -13.10 9.27
CA ILE A 84 0.24 -12.82 10.70
C ILE A 84 -0.40 -14.03 11.37
N ASN A 85 -1.37 -14.69 10.73
CA ASN A 85 -2.01 -15.89 11.24
C ASN A 85 -1.03 -17.07 11.38
N LYS A 86 0.01 -17.12 10.55
CA LYS A 86 1.12 -18.10 10.63
C LYS A 86 2.20 -17.74 11.66
N GLY A 87 2.08 -16.59 12.34
CA GLY A 87 2.98 -16.18 13.41
C GLY A 87 4.00 -15.10 13.02
N LEU A 88 3.83 -14.44 11.86
CA LEU A 88 4.65 -13.27 11.53
C LEU A 88 4.32 -12.13 12.52
N PRO A 89 5.31 -11.50 13.18
CA PRO A 89 5.09 -10.32 14.01
C PRO A 89 4.41 -9.19 13.22
N VAL A 90 3.47 -8.50 13.86
CA VAL A 90 2.70 -7.42 13.20
C VAL A 90 3.60 -6.31 12.67
N SER A 91 4.69 -5.99 13.37
CA SER A 91 5.69 -5.02 12.90
C SER A 91 6.33 -5.41 11.56
N ASN A 92 6.66 -6.70 11.40
CA ASN A 92 7.22 -7.24 10.15
C ASN A 92 6.17 -7.22 9.02
N ALA A 93 4.92 -7.54 9.35
CA ALA A 93 3.81 -7.47 8.40
C ALA A 93 3.59 -6.02 7.90
N VAL A 94 3.64 -5.03 8.81
CA VAL A 94 3.54 -3.60 8.46
C VAL A 94 4.74 -3.15 7.64
N ALA A 95 5.97 -3.59 7.98
CA ALA A 95 7.17 -3.29 7.18
C ALA A 95 7.03 -3.80 5.74
N TYR A 96 6.56 -5.03 5.56
CA TYR A 96 6.32 -5.60 4.23
C TYR A 96 5.17 -4.87 3.51
N MET A 97 4.08 -4.57 4.21
CA MET A 97 2.92 -3.87 3.64
C MET A 97 3.29 -2.50 3.05
N LEU A 98 4.08 -1.72 3.78
CA LEU A 98 4.49 -0.38 3.35
C LEU A 98 5.69 -0.41 2.39
N GLY A 99 6.60 -1.38 2.58
CA GLY A 99 7.81 -1.52 1.78
C GLY A 99 7.58 -2.16 0.41
N ALA A 100 6.69 -3.15 0.32
CA ALA A 100 6.48 -3.93 -0.91
C ALA A 100 6.19 -3.08 -2.16
N PRO A 101 5.27 -2.11 -2.14
CA PRO A 101 5.00 -1.28 -3.32
C PRO A 101 6.12 -0.30 -3.65
N ILE A 102 6.99 0.03 -2.69
CA ILE A 102 8.11 0.96 -2.89
C ILE A 102 9.34 0.25 -3.44
N VAL A 103 9.66 -0.92 -2.88
CA VAL A 103 10.86 -1.70 -3.25
C VAL A 103 10.63 -2.57 -4.50
N ASN A 104 9.41 -2.56 -5.02
CA ASN A 104 9.03 -3.32 -6.20
C ASN A 104 9.84 -2.90 -7.44
N PRO A 105 10.56 -3.81 -8.11
CA PRO A 105 11.39 -3.47 -9.27
C PRO A 105 10.57 -2.90 -10.44
N ILE A 106 9.31 -3.29 -10.61
CA ILE A 106 8.42 -2.75 -11.64
C ILE A 106 8.15 -1.26 -11.37
N VAL A 107 7.92 -0.90 -10.10
CA VAL A 107 7.69 0.49 -9.68
C VAL A 107 8.96 1.35 -9.82
N LEU A 108 10.12 0.77 -9.55
CA LEU A 108 11.40 1.47 -9.75
C LEU A 108 11.66 1.74 -11.23
N VAL A 109 11.41 0.76 -12.09
CA VAL A 109 11.55 0.93 -13.56
C VAL A 109 10.53 1.94 -14.07
N SER A 110 9.25 1.87 -13.66
CA SER A 110 8.23 2.84 -14.09
C SER A 110 8.59 4.27 -13.67
N THR A 111 9.10 4.46 -12.44
CA THR A 111 9.56 5.77 -11.97
C THR A 111 10.73 6.27 -12.80
N TYR A 112 11.72 5.41 -13.08
CA TYR A 112 12.86 5.77 -13.92
C TYR A 112 12.44 6.19 -15.33
N VAL A 113 11.49 5.47 -15.94
CA VAL A 113 10.98 5.77 -17.27
C VAL A 113 10.14 7.07 -17.28
N ALA A 114 9.29 7.26 -16.28
CA ALA A 114 8.42 8.44 -16.17
C ALA A 114 9.22 9.74 -16.03
N PHE A 115 10.32 9.72 -15.30
CA PHE A 115 11.17 10.88 -15.05
C PHE A 115 12.34 11.02 -16.04
N ARG A 116 12.32 10.33 -17.21
CA ARG A 116 13.28 10.57 -18.29
C ARG A 116 13.28 12.05 -18.71
N GLY A 117 14.33 12.77 -18.41
CA GLY A 117 14.42 14.23 -18.65
C GLY A 117 14.32 15.10 -17.40
N GLN A 118 14.03 14.52 -16.23
CA GLN A 118 13.97 15.21 -14.94
C GLN A 118 14.82 14.46 -13.87
N ASN A 119 16.07 14.11 -14.17
CA ASN A 119 16.97 13.34 -13.27
C ASN A 119 16.36 12.01 -12.82
N PRO A 120 16.14 11.03 -13.72
CA PRO A 120 15.38 9.82 -13.44
C PRO A 120 16.00 8.96 -12.32
N LEU A 121 17.32 8.88 -12.24
CA LEU A 121 18.02 8.09 -11.23
C LEU A 121 17.84 8.68 -9.82
N GLU A 122 17.93 9.99 -9.71
CA GLU A 122 17.76 10.72 -8.44
C GLU A 122 16.34 10.53 -7.89
N PHE A 123 15.30 10.70 -8.72
CA PHE A 123 13.92 10.45 -8.32
C PHE A 123 13.67 9.01 -7.90
N THR A 124 14.20 8.05 -8.65
CA THR A 124 14.02 6.62 -8.36
C THR A 124 14.69 6.22 -7.05
N LEU A 125 15.94 6.66 -6.84
CA LEU A 125 16.69 6.37 -5.62
C LEU A 125 16.11 7.12 -4.41
N SER A 126 15.66 8.36 -4.57
CA SER A 126 15.01 9.12 -3.51
C SER A 126 13.67 8.49 -3.11
N ARG A 127 12.84 8.06 -4.07
CA ARG A 127 11.59 7.32 -3.82
C ARG A 127 11.87 6.05 -3.04
N LEU A 128 12.84 5.25 -3.50
CA LEU A 128 13.24 4.01 -2.82
C LEU A 128 13.76 4.29 -1.41
N GLY A 129 14.70 5.22 -1.27
CA GLY A 129 15.36 5.51 0.01
C GLY A 129 14.40 6.08 1.04
N VAL A 130 13.64 7.12 0.69
CA VAL A 130 12.67 7.75 1.59
C VAL A 130 11.54 6.80 1.93
N GLY A 131 10.98 6.12 0.93
CA GLY A 131 9.87 5.20 1.16
C GLY A 131 10.27 4.00 2.02
N TYR A 132 11.44 3.39 1.75
CA TYR A 132 11.94 2.30 2.57
C TYR A 132 12.26 2.74 4.01
N LEU A 133 12.87 3.91 4.18
CA LEU A 133 13.15 4.49 5.49
C LEU A 133 11.86 4.71 6.30
N VAL A 134 10.84 5.29 5.67
CA VAL A 134 9.53 5.50 6.28
C VAL A 134 8.89 4.17 6.70
N ALA A 135 8.91 3.16 5.82
CA ALA A 135 8.38 1.84 6.12
C ALA A 135 9.05 1.21 7.35
N VAL A 136 10.38 1.31 7.45
CA VAL A 136 11.15 0.79 8.60
C VAL A 136 10.84 1.58 9.87
N ILE A 137 10.81 2.92 9.82
CA ILE A 137 10.50 3.77 11.01
C ILE A 137 9.11 3.46 11.54
N VAL A 138 8.10 3.40 10.66
CA VAL A 138 6.72 3.08 11.06
C VAL A 138 6.61 1.68 11.64
N ALA A 139 7.27 0.69 11.02
CA ALA A 139 7.26 -0.68 11.53
C ALA A 139 7.95 -0.79 12.91
N LEU A 140 9.03 -0.03 13.15
CA LEU A 140 9.67 0.06 14.46
C LEU A 140 8.75 0.72 15.50
N ALA A 141 8.03 1.78 15.14
CA ALA A 141 7.04 2.38 16.02
C ALA A 141 5.91 1.38 16.36
N VAL A 142 5.44 0.62 15.36
CA VAL A 142 4.43 -0.42 15.54
C VAL A 142 4.94 -1.58 16.42
N HIS A 143 6.24 -1.88 16.41
CA HIS A 143 6.83 -2.92 17.25
C HIS A 143 6.61 -2.69 18.75
N HIS A 144 6.55 -1.44 19.17
CA HIS A 144 6.30 -1.06 20.58
C HIS A 144 4.81 -1.03 20.95
N LEU A 145 3.90 -1.18 19.98
CA LEU A 145 2.46 -1.16 20.21
C LEU A 145 1.91 -2.56 20.50
N PRO A 146 1.01 -2.72 21.47
CA PRO A 146 0.42 -4.00 21.76
C PRO A 146 -0.52 -4.47 20.63
N GLN A 147 -0.41 -5.72 20.23
CA GLN A 147 -1.12 -6.30 19.06
C GLN A 147 -2.65 -6.16 19.14
N HIS A 148 -3.22 -6.17 20.35
CA HIS A 148 -4.67 -6.03 20.54
C HIS A 148 -5.22 -4.64 20.16
N LEU A 149 -4.37 -3.61 20.06
CA LEU A 149 -4.75 -2.29 19.57
C LEU A 149 -4.70 -2.20 18.04
N ILE A 150 -3.94 -3.07 17.39
CA ILE A 150 -3.65 -3.03 15.96
C ILE A 150 -4.65 -3.89 15.19
N LEU A 151 -4.82 -5.16 15.59
CA LEU A 151 -5.58 -6.15 14.85
C LEU A 151 -7.07 -6.15 15.21
N ARG A 152 -7.91 -6.43 14.21
CA ARG A 152 -9.35 -6.64 14.40
C ARG A 152 -9.61 -7.99 15.06
N ARG A 153 -10.60 -8.08 15.96
CA ARG A 153 -10.89 -9.28 16.78
C ARG A 153 -11.20 -10.55 15.95
N GLY A 154 -11.61 -10.46 14.70
CA GLY A 154 -11.93 -11.59 13.83
C GLY A 154 -10.73 -12.26 13.16
N VAL A 155 -9.57 -11.61 13.13
CA VAL A 155 -8.38 -12.14 12.43
C VAL A 155 -7.80 -13.37 13.13
N PHE A 156 -7.93 -13.47 14.46
CA PHE A 156 -7.41 -14.59 15.25
C PHE A 156 -8.35 -15.79 15.35
N SER A 157 -9.65 -15.67 15.08
CA SER A 157 -10.59 -16.79 15.27
C SER A 157 -10.48 -17.87 14.17
N GLU A 158 -9.90 -17.54 13.02
CA GLU A 158 -9.65 -18.50 11.94
C GLU A 158 -8.44 -19.41 12.20
N VAL A 159 -7.56 -19.05 13.15
CA VAL A 159 -6.37 -19.83 13.52
C VAL A 159 -6.73 -21.18 14.11
N SER A 160 -7.87 -21.28 14.78
CA SER A 160 -8.28 -22.51 15.48
C SER A 160 -8.88 -23.59 14.55
N ALA A 161 -9.30 -23.24 13.35
CA ALA A 161 -9.95 -24.16 12.42
C ALA A 161 -8.97 -24.86 11.46
N SER A 162 -7.77 -24.31 11.24
CA SER A 162 -6.80 -24.80 10.24
C SER A 162 -5.65 -25.66 10.80
N SER A 163 -5.59 -25.90 12.12
CA SER A 163 -4.41 -26.55 12.75
C SER A 163 -4.40 -28.08 12.74
N ASN A 164 -5.37 -28.77 12.16
CA ASN A 164 -5.49 -30.24 12.21
C ASN A 164 -5.43 -30.92 10.82
N THR A 165 -4.73 -30.37 9.85
CA THR A 165 -4.51 -31.07 8.59
C THR A 165 -3.35 -32.07 8.76
N SER A 166 -3.65 -33.32 8.79
CA SER A 166 -2.66 -34.42 8.82
C SER A 166 -1.79 -34.34 7.55
N VAL A 167 -0.47 -34.52 7.72
CA VAL A 167 0.57 -34.46 6.70
C VAL A 167 0.36 -35.44 5.52
N ALA A 168 -0.66 -36.28 5.56
CA ALA A 168 -0.91 -37.36 4.60
C ALA A 168 -2.03 -37.10 3.58
N GLU A 169 -2.57 -35.86 3.49
CA GLU A 169 -3.59 -35.58 2.48
C GLU A 169 -3.01 -35.50 1.06
N ARG A 170 -3.80 -36.05 0.09
CA ARG A 170 -3.43 -36.01 -1.34
C ARG A 170 -3.26 -34.55 -1.81
N LEU A 171 -2.25 -34.31 -2.65
CA LEU A 171 -1.93 -32.98 -3.20
C LEU A 171 -3.16 -32.30 -3.83
N SER A 172 -4.07 -33.06 -4.44
CA SER A 172 -5.31 -32.54 -5.02
C SER A 172 -6.27 -31.94 -3.99
N VAL A 173 -6.36 -32.54 -2.79
CA VAL A 173 -7.20 -32.04 -1.70
C VAL A 173 -6.61 -30.74 -1.14
N ARG A 174 -5.29 -30.72 -0.95
CA ARG A 174 -4.56 -29.52 -0.49
C ARG A 174 -4.67 -28.35 -1.48
N ALA A 175 -4.56 -28.63 -2.80
CA ALA A 175 -4.78 -27.62 -3.83
C ALA A 175 -6.22 -27.08 -3.80
N GLY A 176 -7.21 -27.94 -3.60
CA GLY A 176 -8.61 -27.56 -3.44
C GLY A 176 -8.84 -26.66 -2.21
N ASN A 177 -8.22 -26.99 -1.08
CA ASN A 177 -8.27 -26.18 0.15
C ASN A 177 -7.62 -24.81 -0.06
N ALA A 178 -6.44 -24.75 -0.69
CA ALA A 178 -5.75 -23.51 -1.03
C ALA A 178 -6.61 -22.61 -1.93
N LEU A 179 -7.27 -23.19 -2.95
CA LEU A 179 -8.17 -22.45 -3.82
C LEU A 179 -9.41 -21.93 -3.09
N ARG A 180 -10.01 -22.73 -2.23
CA ARG A 180 -11.15 -22.32 -1.40
C ARG A 180 -10.80 -21.13 -0.50
N VAL A 181 -9.63 -21.19 0.14
CA VAL A 181 -9.11 -20.09 0.97
C VAL A 181 -8.86 -18.85 0.12
N ALA A 182 -8.23 -19.00 -1.06
CA ALA A 182 -7.98 -17.90 -1.97
C ALA A 182 -9.26 -17.21 -2.44
N VAL A 183 -10.30 -17.98 -2.79
CA VAL A 183 -11.61 -17.43 -3.20
C VAL A 183 -12.28 -16.68 -2.04
N ALA A 184 -12.24 -17.23 -0.83
CA ALA A 184 -12.81 -16.57 0.35
C ALA A 184 -12.10 -15.24 0.63
N ASP A 185 -10.76 -15.23 0.65
CA ASP A 185 -9.97 -14.02 0.83
C ASP A 185 -10.19 -12.99 -0.28
N PHE A 186 -10.36 -13.47 -1.54
CA PHE A 186 -10.67 -12.62 -2.67
C PHE A 186 -12.01 -11.90 -2.49
N LEU A 187 -13.07 -12.62 -2.16
CA LEU A 187 -14.40 -12.04 -1.96
C LEU A 187 -14.40 -11.05 -0.78
N ASP A 188 -13.73 -11.40 0.33
CA ASP A 188 -13.61 -10.52 1.48
C ASP A 188 -12.92 -9.19 1.15
N VAL A 189 -11.81 -9.25 0.41
CA VAL A 189 -11.02 -8.04 0.06
C VAL A 189 -11.71 -7.24 -1.04
N MET A 190 -12.34 -7.91 -2.02
CA MET A 190 -13.02 -7.26 -3.14
C MET A 190 -14.14 -6.33 -2.69
N VAL A 191 -14.90 -6.67 -1.66
CA VAL A 191 -15.97 -5.78 -1.14
C VAL A 191 -15.36 -4.45 -0.67
N PHE A 192 -14.27 -4.50 0.11
CA PHE A 192 -13.61 -3.28 0.60
C PHE A 192 -12.90 -2.53 -0.52
N PHE A 193 -12.33 -3.24 -1.48
CA PHE A 193 -11.66 -2.65 -2.64
C PHE A 193 -12.65 -1.89 -3.52
N VAL A 194 -13.77 -2.51 -3.90
CA VAL A 194 -14.81 -1.87 -4.73
C VAL A 194 -15.38 -0.63 -4.04
N LEU A 195 -15.68 -0.72 -2.74
CA LEU A 195 -16.13 0.45 -1.96
C LEU A 195 -15.08 1.57 -1.95
N GLY A 196 -13.83 1.22 -1.75
CA GLY A 196 -12.71 2.19 -1.76
C GLY A 196 -12.54 2.86 -3.12
N VAL A 197 -12.55 2.07 -4.20
CA VAL A 197 -12.43 2.59 -5.57
C VAL A 197 -13.63 3.46 -5.94
N MET A 198 -14.85 3.07 -5.56
CA MET A 198 -16.06 3.85 -5.81
C MET A 198 -15.97 5.24 -5.15
N VAL A 199 -15.58 5.29 -3.87
CA VAL A 199 -15.41 6.55 -3.14
C VAL A 199 -14.29 7.38 -3.74
N SER A 200 -13.15 6.75 -4.07
CA SER A 200 -12.01 7.43 -4.70
C SER A 200 -12.35 8.02 -6.07
N ALA A 201 -13.02 7.24 -6.94
CA ALA A 201 -13.45 7.71 -8.26
C ALA A 201 -14.41 8.90 -8.14
N LEU A 202 -15.33 8.86 -7.16
CA LEU A 202 -16.26 9.95 -6.91
C LEU A 202 -15.51 11.24 -6.54
N PHE A 203 -14.56 11.17 -5.61
CA PHE A 203 -13.78 12.34 -5.22
C PHE A 203 -12.85 12.82 -6.33
N SER A 204 -12.16 11.91 -7.02
CA SER A 204 -11.21 12.23 -8.08
C SER A 204 -11.89 12.99 -9.25
N THR A 205 -13.08 12.55 -9.65
CA THR A 205 -13.82 13.18 -10.76
C THR A 205 -14.57 14.44 -10.38
N SER A 206 -14.82 14.64 -9.07
CA SER A 206 -15.50 15.83 -8.57
C SER A 206 -14.57 17.01 -8.32
N LEU A 207 -13.24 16.75 -8.21
CA LEU A 207 -12.24 17.79 -7.91
C LEU A 207 -11.65 18.37 -9.22
N ASN A 208 -11.76 19.66 -9.39
CA ASN A 208 -11.11 20.37 -10.48
C ASN A 208 -9.60 20.50 -10.21
N GLN A 209 -8.76 19.92 -11.08
CA GLN A 209 -7.29 19.96 -10.94
C GLN A 209 -6.71 21.39 -11.02
N GLU A 210 -7.41 22.32 -11.64
CA GLU A 210 -6.99 23.73 -11.71
C GLU A 210 -6.90 24.41 -10.34
N LEU A 211 -7.65 23.88 -9.34
CA LEU A 211 -7.60 24.40 -7.96
C LEU A 211 -6.29 24.11 -7.24
N ILE A 212 -5.51 23.15 -7.74
CA ILE A 212 -4.25 22.72 -7.10
C ILE A 212 -3.08 23.60 -7.61
N MET A 213 -3.19 24.19 -8.79
CA MET A 213 -2.13 25.03 -9.37
C MET A 213 -1.70 26.24 -8.49
N PRO A 214 -2.60 27.00 -7.86
CA PRO A 214 -2.20 28.11 -6.99
C PRO A 214 -1.44 27.68 -5.74
N LEU A 215 -1.57 26.40 -5.33
CA LEU A 215 -0.90 25.84 -4.17
C LEU A 215 0.60 25.53 -4.42
N ALA A 216 1.04 25.58 -5.68
CA ALA A 216 2.44 25.36 -6.06
C ALA A 216 3.38 26.52 -5.63
N LEU A 217 2.83 27.69 -5.26
CA LEU A 217 3.61 28.89 -4.92
C LEU A 217 4.38 28.77 -3.59
N ASN A 218 3.94 27.93 -2.69
CA ASN A 218 4.60 27.72 -1.40
C ASN A 218 4.92 26.24 -1.21
N ASP A 219 6.19 25.91 -1.05
CA ASP A 219 6.67 24.53 -1.07
C ASP A 219 6.11 23.64 0.03
N TRP A 220 5.85 24.20 1.21
CA TRP A 220 5.20 23.48 2.29
C TRP A 220 3.75 23.12 1.90
N ILE A 221 3.04 24.13 1.40
CA ILE A 221 1.66 23.94 0.95
C ILE A 221 1.63 22.99 -0.24
N ALA A 222 2.56 23.13 -1.19
CA ALA A 222 2.69 22.23 -2.34
C ALA A 222 2.91 20.77 -1.92
N THR A 223 3.80 20.52 -0.94
CA THR A 223 4.09 19.17 -0.47
C THR A 223 2.85 18.53 0.16
N PHE A 224 2.21 19.21 1.11
CA PHE A 224 1.04 18.65 1.79
C PHE A 224 -0.18 18.55 0.88
N SER A 225 -0.39 19.51 -0.03
CA SER A 225 -1.49 19.45 -1.01
C SER A 225 -1.33 18.29 -1.99
N LEU A 226 -0.11 18.03 -2.49
CA LEU A 226 0.13 16.88 -3.35
C LEU A 226 -0.01 15.54 -2.62
N MET A 227 0.32 15.47 -1.33
CA MET A 227 0.07 14.26 -0.53
C MET A 227 -1.44 14.01 -0.36
N VAL A 228 -2.23 15.04 -0.08
CA VAL A 228 -3.70 14.92 -0.03
C VAL A 228 -4.24 14.48 -1.38
N PHE A 229 -3.72 15.08 -2.46
CA PHE A 229 -4.11 14.73 -3.82
C PHE A 229 -3.76 13.27 -4.16
N ALA A 230 -2.58 12.79 -3.79
CA ALA A 230 -2.19 11.37 -3.93
C ALA A 230 -3.17 10.44 -3.21
N GLY A 231 -3.54 10.79 -1.97
CA GLY A 231 -4.50 10.01 -1.18
C GLY A 231 -5.89 9.94 -1.79
N ILE A 232 -6.33 11.02 -2.44
CA ILE A 232 -7.66 11.09 -3.08
C ILE A 232 -7.66 10.38 -4.44
N LEU A 233 -6.63 10.60 -5.27
CA LEU A 233 -6.53 9.97 -6.59
C LEU A 233 -6.46 8.44 -6.51
N SER A 234 -5.88 7.92 -5.44
CA SER A 234 -5.76 6.46 -5.19
C SER A 234 -5.22 5.69 -6.40
N LEU A 235 -4.17 6.22 -6.99
CA LEU A 235 -3.53 5.62 -8.16
C LEU A 235 -2.74 4.36 -7.77
N CYS A 236 -2.42 3.54 -8.76
CA CYS A 236 -1.47 2.46 -8.58
C CYS A 236 -0.04 3.01 -8.53
N SER A 237 0.83 2.38 -7.76
CA SER A 237 2.23 2.77 -7.57
C SER A 237 3.08 2.81 -8.85
N THR A 238 2.61 2.20 -9.94
CA THR A 238 3.23 2.30 -11.28
C THR A 238 2.73 3.51 -12.06
N SER A 239 1.44 3.82 -11.95
CA SER A 239 0.78 4.91 -12.71
C SER A 239 1.04 6.27 -12.08
N ASP A 240 1.24 6.36 -10.75
CA ASP A 240 1.49 7.58 -10.01
C ASP A 240 2.76 8.32 -10.49
N ALA A 241 3.79 7.56 -10.91
CA ALA A 241 5.04 8.11 -11.41
C ALA A 241 4.84 8.94 -12.68
N PHE A 242 3.99 8.48 -13.60
CA PHE A 242 3.70 9.20 -14.85
C PHE A 242 2.93 10.49 -14.58
N ILE A 243 1.96 10.46 -13.66
CA ILE A 243 1.22 11.65 -13.28
C ILE A 243 2.12 12.66 -12.56
N ALA A 244 2.94 12.20 -11.60
CA ALA A 244 3.90 13.07 -10.92
C ALA A 244 4.88 13.74 -11.88
N ALA A 245 5.29 13.05 -12.96
CA ALA A 245 6.18 13.61 -13.97
C ALA A 245 5.54 14.74 -14.79
N THR A 246 4.21 14.73 -15.00
CA THR A 246 3.48 15.81 -15.71
C THR A 246 3.30 17.06 -14.87
N LEU A 247 3.44 16.99 -13.56
CA LEU A 247 3.28 18.12 -12.63
C LEU A 247 4.53 19.02 -12.62
N ILE A 248 4.88 19.61 -13.78
CA ILE A 248 6.13 20.39 -13.98
C ILE A 248 6.21 21.58 -13.04
N SER A 249 5.08 22.24 -12.75
CA SER A 249 5.00 23.44 -11.91
C SER A 249 5.28 23.19 -10.41
N PHE A 250 5.30 21.92 -9.97
CA PHE A 250 5.51 21.57 -8.57
C PHE A 250 6.98 21.27 -8.25
N PRO A 251 7.44 21.62 -7.03
CA PRO A 251 8.80 21.30 -6.57
C PRO A 251 9.06 19.78 -6.58
N SER A 252 10.30 19.39 -6.87
CA SER A 252 10.73 17.97 -6.88
C SER A 252 10.40 17.22 -5.59
N VAL A 253 10.55 17.92 -4.46
CA VAL A 253 10.26 17.36 -3.12
C VAL A 253 8.76 17.08 -2.93
N ALA A 254 7.89 17.94 -3.45
CA ALA A 254 6.44 17.72 -3.40
C ALA A 254 6.02 16.52 -4.26
N LYS A 255 6.63 16.37 -5.45
CA LYS A 255 6.44 15.17 -6.29
C LYS A 255 6.94 13.89 -5.59
N LEU A 256 8.08 13.97 -4.91
CA LEU A 256 8.60 12.85 -4.12
C LEU A 256 7.65 12.45 -2.99
N ALA A 257 7.10 13.44 -2.26
CA ALA A 257 6.12 13.19 -1.21
C ALA A 257 4.85 12.52 -1.76
N PHE A 258 4.36 12.95 -2.92
CA PHE A 258 3.26 12.33 -3.66
C PHE A 258 3.56 10.85 -3.97
N LEU A 259 4.74 10.56 -4.54
CA LEU A 259 5.17 9.22 -4.96
C LEU A 259 5.41 8.25 -3.79
N VAL A 260 5.75 8.77 -2.61
CA VAL A 260 5.98 7.93 -1.43
C VAL A 260 4.68 7.71 -0.65
N PHE A 261 3.86 8.76 -0.51
CA PHE A 261 2.63 8.69 0.29
C PHE A 261 1.54 7.86 -0.40
N GLY A 262 1.29 8.09 -1.70
CA GLY A 262 0.22 7.42 -2.46
C GLY A 262 0.21 5.90 -2.29
N PRO A 263 1.29 5.19 -2.61
CA PRO A 263 1.36 3.74 -2.48
C PRO A 263 1.28 3.21 -1.04
N MET A 264 1.59 4.04 -0.04
CA MET A 264 1.54 3.64 1.37
C MET A 264 0.17 3.85 1.98
N PHE A 265 -0.53 4.93 1.58
CA PHE A 265 -1.81 5.29 2.16
C PHE A 265 -2.64 6.13 1.21
N ASP A 266 -3.74 5.58 0.75
CA ASP A 266 -4.74 6.24 -0.06
C ASP A 266 -6.17 5.88 0.38
N LEU A 267 -7.16 6.47 -0.26
CA LEU A 267 -8.56 6.30 0.09
C LEU A 267 -9.03 4.85 -0.12
N LYS A 268 -8.58 4.15 -1.19
CA LYS A 268 -8.90 2.72 -1.41
C LYS A 268 -8.24 1.84 -0.35
N LEU A 269 -6.98 2.13 0.03
CA LEU A 269 -6.23 1.38 1.05
C LEU A 269 -6.83 1.58 2.44
N LEU A 270 -7.40 2.75 2.75
CA LEU A 270 -8.14 2.99 3.99
C LEU A 270 -9.22 1.91 4.22
N PHE A 271 -9.97 1.57 3.18
CA PHE A 271 -10.99 0.54 3.25
C PHE A 271 -10.39 -0.87 3.36
N ILE A 272 -9.38 -1.18 2.53
CA ILE A 272 -8.73 -2.50 2.51
C ILE A 272 -8.03 -2.78 3.84
N TYR A 273 -7.29 -1.81 4.40
CA TYR A 273 -6.66 -1.94 5.71
C TYR A 273 -7.68 -2.12 6.82
N GLY A 274 -8.89 -1.53 6.69
CA GLY A 274 -10.00 -1.71 7.60
C GLY A 274 -10.52 -3.15 7.67
N ALA A 275 -10.22 -4.01 6.69
CA ALA A 275 -10.54 -5.44 6.72
C ALA A 275 -9.67 -6.20 7.74
N VAL A 276 -8.41 -5.80 7.92
CA VAL A 276 -7.42 -6.49 8.76
C VAL A 276 -7.17 -5.77 10.08
N PHE A 277 -7.07 -4.44 10.03
CA PHE A 277 -6.69 -3.61 11.16
C PHE A 277 -7.87 -2.87 11.78
N ARG A 278 -7.71 -2.41 13.02
CA ARG A 278 -8.71 -1.58 13.69
C ARG A 278 -8.73 -0.17 13.09
N LYS A 279 -9.92 0.41 12.94
CA LYS A 279 -10.11 1.76 12.40
C LYS A 279 -9.22 2.83 13.06
N ARG A 280 -9.05 2.76 14.39
CA ARG A 280 -8.18 3.70 15.14
C ARG A 280 -6.72 3.57 14.75
N PHE A 281 -6.24 2.33 14.52
CA PHE A 281 -4.87 2.09 14.06
C PHE A 281 -4.68 2.58 12.63
N VAL A 282 -5.63 2.30 11.73
CA VAL A 282 -5.56 2.75 10.33
C VAL A 282 -5.54 4.28 10.23
N ALA A 283 -6.40 4.96 11.00
CA ALA A 283 -6.39 6.43 11.07
C ALA A 283 -5.06 6.97 11.62
N GLY A 284 -4.54 6.38 12.72
CA GLY A 284 -3.24 6.75 13.28
C GLY A 284 -2.08 6.50 12.31
N LEU A 285 -2.11 5.40 11.56
CA LEU A 285 -1.15 5.07 10.53
C LEU A 285 -1.15 6.13 9.41
N GLY A 286 -2.34 6.50 8.91
CA GLY A 286 -2.48 7.52 7.88
C GLY A 286 -1.95 8.88 8.31
N VAL A 287 -2.34 9.36 9.50
CA VAL A 287 -1.84 10.62 10.06
C VAL A 287 -0.32 10.56 10.31
N GLY A 288 0.16 9.44 10.86
CA GLY A 288 1.60 9.22 11.10
C GLY A 288 2.43 9.24 9.82
N LEU A 289 1.97 8.54 8.78
CA LEU A 289 2.62 8.55 7.46
C LEU A 289 2.61 9.96 6.85
N PHE A 290 1.46 10.64 6.90
CA PHE A 290 1.32 11.99 6.36
C PHE A 290 2.31 12.97 7.00
N LEU A 291 2.38 13.00 8.33
CA LEU A 291 3.31 13.87 9.05
C LEU A 291 4.77 13.46 8.84
N LEU A 292 5.08 12.17 8.90
CA LEU A 292 6.46 11.67 8.78
C LEU A 292 7.03 11.93 7.38
N ILE A 293 6.29 11.59 6.32
CA ILE A 293 6.72 11.81 4.95
C ILE A 293 6.85 13.31 4.65
N GLY A 294 5.85 14.11 5.08
CA GLY A 294 5.89 15.56 4.91
C GLY A 294 7.12 16.17 5.59
N MET A 295 7.41 15.79 6.84
CA MET A 295 8.59 16.28 7.57
C MET A 295 9.90 15.86 6.89
N ILE A 296 10.03 14.59 6.47
CA ILE A 296 11.26 14.10 5.80
C ILE A 296 11.46 14.85 4.48
N CYS A 297 10.43 14.97 3.65
CA CYS A 297 10.53 15.63 2.35
C CYS A 297 10.91 17.10 2.50
N VAL A 298 10.27 17.81 3.43
CA VAL A 298 10.62 19.21 3.69
C VAL A 298 12.05 19.37 4.21
N ARG A 299 12.54 18.45 5.04
CA ARG A 299 13.94 18.45 5.49
C ARG A 299 14.94 18.19 4.37
N LEU A 300 14.64 17.27 3.47
CA LEU A 300 15.48 16.98 2.30
C LEU A 300 15.69 18.21 1.42
N ARG A 301 14.66 19.04 1.23
CA ARG A 301 14.80 20.31 0.51
C ARG A 301 15.76 21.29 1.18
N ILE A 302 15.73 21.40 2.50
CA ILE A 302 16.65 22.28 3.24
C ILE A 302 18.10 21.82 3.04
N LEU A 303 18.31 20.52 2.77
CA LEU A 303 19.62 19.91 2.52
C LEU A 303 20.07 19.99 1.05
N GLY A 304 19.24 20.54 0.14
CA GLY A 304 19.62 20.83 -1.25
C GLY A 304 19.35 19.72 -2.26
N LEU A 305 18.43 18.84 -1.93
CA LEU A 305 17.87 17.82 -2.87
C LEU A 305 16.60 18.34 -3.54
#